data_a6f9bf6078f2e610bd17ca2357071af2
#
_entry.id   a6f9bf6078f2e610bd17ca2357071af2
#
_cell.length_a   1.000
_cell.length_b   1.000
_cell.length_c   1.000
_cell.angle_alpha   90.00
_cell.angle_beta   90.00
_cell.angle_gamma   90.00
#
_symmetry.space_group_name_H-M   'P 1'
#
loop_
_entity.id
_entity.type
_entity.pdbx_description
1 polymer ?
#
loop_
_entity_poly.entity_id
_entity_poly.type
_entity_poly.pdbx_seq_one_letter_code
_entity_poly.pdbx_strand_id
1 'polypeptide(L)'
;MDKNIETIGKIVNRAVTINPSYNKTTVMMDLLVLYDTGVEMRWDELLNAPVFDFMHDINGINQHLNRRTYKLEDGFWPRYAK
;
A
#
# COMPACT_ATOMS: atom_id res chain seq x y z
N MET A 1 6.97 12.69 -14.20
CA MET A 1 6.51 12.15 -12.90
C MET A 1 6.86 10.69 -12.80
N ASP A 2 7.27 10.25 -11.63
CA ASP A 2 7.57 8.84 -11.41
C ASP A 2 6.29 8.01 -11.58
N LYS A 3 6.38 6.98 -12.43
CA LYS A 3 5.24 6.13 -12.75
C LYS A 3 4.70 5.39 -11.52
N ASN A 4 5.58 5.02 -10.59
CA ASN A 4 5.17 4.34 -9.37
C ASN A 4 4.37 5.27 -8.46
N ILE A 5 4.76 6.53 -8.37
CA ILE A 5 4.01 7.52 -7.58
C ILE A 5 2.63 7.76 -8.18
N GLU A 6 2.52 7.81 -9.50
CA GLU A 6 1.22 7.88 -10.16
C GLU A 6 0.34 6.67 -9.80
N THR A 7 0.92 5.47 -9.87
CA THR A 7 0.20 4.24 -9.53
C THR A 7 -0.23 4.24 -8.06
N ILE A 8 0.64 4.70 -7.16
CA ILE A 8 0.31 4.83 -5.74
C ILE A 8 -0.90 5.75 -5.55
N GLY A 9 -0.96 6.87 -6.27
CA GLY A 9 -2.11 7.74 -6.23
C GLY A 9 -3.41 7.04 -6.63
N LYS A 10 -3.36 6.20 -7.66
CA LYS A 10 -4.51 5.41 -8.09
C LYS A 10 -4.90 4.35 -7.04
N ILE A 11 -3.91 3.74 -6.40
CA ILE A 11 -4.14 2.78 -5.31
C ILE A 11 -4.89 3.45 -4.15
N VAL A 12 -4.45 4.66 -3.77
CA VAL A 12 -5.11 5.42 -2.70
C VAL A 12 -6.56 5.71 -3.06
N ASN A 13 -6.81 6.18 -4.27
CA ASN A 13 -8.17 6.47 -4.73
C ASN A 13 -9.05 5.22 -4.70
N ARG A 14 -8.52 4.09 -5.13
CA ARG A 14 -9.24 2.83 -5.07
C ARG A 14 -9.56 2.44 -3.63
N ALA A 15 -8.58 2.56 -2.73
CA ALA A 15 -8.77 2.19 -1.32
C ALA A 15 -9.89 2.98 -0.66
N VAL A 16 -9.91 4.30 -0.85
CA VAL A 16 -10.93 5.14 -0.21
C VAL A 16 -12.29 4.99 -0.90
N THR A 17 -12.32 4.58 -2.16
CA THR A 17 -13.57 4.27 -2.85
C THR A 17 -14.19 2.98 -2.30
N ILE A 18 -13.38 1.95 -2.08
CA ILE A 18 -13.83 0.68 -1.53
C ILE A 18 -14.20 0.81 -0.05
N ASN A 19 -13.38 1.54 0.71
CA ASN A 19 -13.61 1.73 2.15
C ASN A 19 -13.57 3.23 2.49
N PRO A 20 -14.73 3.91 2.44
CA PRO A 20 -14.79 5.35 2.71
C PRO A 20 -14.36 5.77 4.12
N SER A 21 -14.23 4.83 5.05
CA SER A 21 -13.75 5.13 6.39
C SER A 21 -12.24 5.38 6.43
N TYR A 22 -11.52 5.02 5.37
CA TYR A 22 -10.09 5.28 5.29
C TYR A 22 -9.83 6.76 5.08
N ASN A 23 -8.81 7.27 5.79
CA ASN A 23 -8.32 8.62 5.56
C ASN A 23 -7.36 8.60 4.37
N LYS A 24 -7.70 9.34 3.31
CA LYS A 24 -6.92 9.38 2.08
C LYS A 24 -5.47 9.79 2.32
N THR A 25 -5.26 10.82 3.14
CA THR A 25 -3.92 11.32 3.43
C THR A 25 -3.09 10.26 4.16
N THR A 26 -3.68 9.57 5.12
CA THR A 26 -2.99 8.52 5.88
C THR A 26 -2.57 7.38 4.96
N VAL A 27 -3.46 6.91 4.09
CA VAL A 27 -3.14 5.84 3.15
C VAL A 27 -2.02 6.27 2.22
N MET A 28 -2.09 7.49 1.69
CA MET A 28 -1.05 8.02 0.82
C MET A 28 0.30 8.06 1.52
N MET A 29 0.33 8.57 2.76
CA MET A 29 1.57 8.66 3.52
C MET A 29 2.17 7.28 3.79
N ASP A 30 1.35 6.32 4.15
CA ASP A 30 1.82 4.95 4.42
C ASP A 30 2.44 4.33 3.16
N LEU A 31 1.80 4.48 2.02
CA LEU A 31 2.34 3.93 0.78
C LEU A 31 3.61 4.65 0.33
N LEU A 32 3.68 5.97 0.55
CA LEU A 32 4.89 6.73 0.22
C LEU A 32 6.05 6.36 1.15
N VAL A 33 5.79 6.10 2.42
CA VAL A 33 6.82 5.61 3.33
C VAL A 33 7.33 4.25 2.84
N LEU A 34 6.45 3.36 2.46
CA LEU A 34 6.85 2.06 1.92
C LEU A 34 7.69 2.23 0.65
N TYR A 35 7.30 3.15 -0.23
CA TYR A 35 8.07 3.46 -1.43
C TYR A 35 9.48 3.97 -1.08
N ASP A 36 9.59 4.86 -0.09
CA ASP A 36 10.87 5.44 0.32
C ASP A 36 11.80 4.44 1.00
N THR A 37 11.28 3.33 1.54
CA THR A 37 12.15 2.29 2.14
C THR A 37 13.00 1.56 1.11
N GLY A 38 12.78 1.81 -0.17
CA GLY A 38 13.49 1.12 -1.24
C GLY A 38 12.96 -0.29 -1.52
N VAL A 39 11.85 -0.65 -0.91
CA VAL A 39 11.21 -1.94 -1.17
C VAL A 39 10.68 -1.95 -2.59
N GLU A 40 11.03 -2.99 -3.34
CA GLU A 40 10.47 -3.18 -4.67
C GLU A 40 9.07 -3.78 -4.57
N MET A 41 8.09 -3.03 -5.03
CA MET A 41 6.70 -3.47 -5.05
C MET A 41 6.20 -3.60 -6.48
N ARG A 42 5.34 -4.57 -6.70
CA ARG A 42 4.59 -4.69 -7.95
C ARG A 42 3.32 -3.86 -7.83
N TRP A 43 3.49 -2.53 -7.92
CA TRP A 43 2.41 -1.57 -7.66
C TRP A 43 1.22 -1.78 -8.60
N ASP A 44 1.49 -2.07 -9.89
CA ASP A 44 0.42 -2.31 -10.86
C ASP A 44 -0.42 -3.54 -10.49
N GLU A 45 0.23 -4.59 -10.00
CA GLU A 45 -0.49 -5.79 -9.57
C GLU A 45 -1.34 -5.52 -8.34
N LEU A 46 -0.80 -4.74 -7.38
CA LEU A 46 -1.57 -4.34 -6.21
C LEU A 46 -2.80 -3.53 -6.63
N LEU A 47 -2.62 -2.56 -7.53
CA LEU A 47 -3.72 -1.73 -8.00
C LEU A 47 -4.84 -2.56 -8.63
N ASN A 48 -4.49 -3.64 -9.35
CA ASN A 48 -5.44 -4.44 -10.11
C ASN A 48 -5.90 -5.70 -9.38
N ALA A 49 -5.51 -5.89 -8.12
CA ALA A 49 -5.86 -7.07 -7.35
C ALA A 49 -7.38 -7.15 -7.09
N PRO A 50 -7.94 -8.36 -6.91
CA PRO A 50 -9.31 -8.49 -6.44
C PRO A 50 -9.55 -7.69 -5.15
N VAL A 51 -10.76 -7.18 -4.99
CA VAL A 51 -11.09 -6.28 -3.86
C VAL A 51 -10.68 -6.86 -2.52
N PHE A 52 -10.97 -8.13 -2.27
CA PHE A 52 -10.64 -8.78 -1.00
C PHE A 52 -9.13 -8.74 -0.72
N ASP A 53 -8.34 -9.18 -1.69
CA ASP A 53 -6.88 -9.20 -1.52
C ASP A 53 -6.30 -7.81 -1.41
N PHE A 54 -6.81 -6.90 -2.23
CA PHE A 54 -6.37 -5.51 -2.22
C PHE A 54 -6.56 -4.88 -0.84
N MET A 55 -7.75 -5.00 -0.27
CA MET A 55 -8.03 -4.39 1.04
C MET A 55 -7.28 -5.07 2.18
N HIS A 56 -7.11 -6.38 2.08
CA HIS A 56 -6.30 -7.11 3.05
C HIS A 56 -4.87 -6.60 3.08
N ASP A 57 -4.26 -6.44 1.91
CA ASP A 57 -2.87 -6.01 1.81
C ASP A 57 -2.71 -4.54 2.23
N ILE A 58 -3.64 -3.66 1.85
CA ILE A 58 -3.62 -2.26 2.28
C ILE A 58 -3.73 -2.17 3.81
N ASN A 59 -4.62 -2.94 4.41
CA ASN A 59 -4.77 -2.94 5.85
C ASN A 59 -3.50 -3.47 6.56
N GLY A 60 -2.88 -4.49 6.00
CA GLY A 60 -1.63 -5.03 6.52
C GLY A 60 -0.50 -4.00 6.49
N ILE A 61 -0.38 -3.25 5.39
CA ILE A 61 0.60 -2.18 5.27
C ILE A 61 0.34 -1.12 6.35
N ASN A 62 -0.91 -0.66 6.47
CA ASN A 62 -1.27 0.35 7.47
C ASN A 62 -0.93 -0.11 8.89
N GLN A 63 -1.27 -1.33 9.24
CA GLN A 63 -0.99 -1.87 10.57
C GLN A 63 0.50 -1.96 10.84
N HIS A 64 1.27 -2.41 9.86
CA HIS A 64 2.72 -2.55 10.01
C HIS A 64 3.38 -1.18 10.26
N LEU A 65 3.05 -0.20 9.44
CA LEU A 65 3.66 1.13 9.53
C LEU A 65 3.19 1.89 10.76
N ASN A 66 1.94 1.71 11.17
CA ASN A 66 1.41 2.35 12.37
C ASN A 66 2.08 1.85 13.66
N ARG A 67 2.67 0.66 13.62
CA ARG A 67 3.46 0.16 14.74
C ARG A 67 4.89 0.71 14.75
N ARG A 68 5.18 1.65 13.84
CA ARG A 68 6.50 2.26 13.66
C ARG A 68 7.60 1.25 13.35
N THR A 69 7.22 0.17 12.70
CA THR A 69 8.16 -0.84 12.25
C THR A 69 8.37 -0.65 10.77
N TYR A 70 9.53 -0.11 10.39
CA TYR A 70 9.85 0.11 8.97
C TYR A 70 10.63 -1.04 8.38
N LYS A 71 10.92 -2.05 9.18
CA LYS A 71 11.58 -3.25 8.72
C LYS A 71 10.52 -4.27 8.39
N LEU A 72 10.49 -4.72 7.14
CA LEU A 72 9.57 -5.75 6.70
C LEU A 72 10.15 -7.09 7.10
N GLU A 73 9.46 -7.78 7.99
CA GLU A 73 9.89 -9.08 8.50
C GLU A 73 9.26 -10.20 7.69
N ASP A 74 9.84 -11.41 7.82
CA ASP A 74 9.29 -12.58 7.17
C ASP A 74 7.84 -12.80 7.58
N GLY A 75 7.00 -13.05 6.60
CA GLY A 75 5.59 -13.31 6.81
C GLY A 75 4.71 -12.07 6.80
N PHE A 76 5.29 -10.86 6.81
CA PHE A 76 4.49 -9.65 6.71
C PHE A 76 4.29 -9.18 5.27
N TRP A 77 5.24 -9.43 4.41
CA TRP A 77 5.27 -8.81 3.08
C TRP A 77 3.94 -8.91 2.36
N PRO A 78 3.44 -7.80 1.81
CA PRO A 78 2.34 -7.89 0.86
C PRO A 78 2.72 -8.83 -0.27
N ARG A 79 1.75 -9.62 -0.74
CA ARG A 79 2.02 -10.61 -1.80
C ARG A 79 2.60 -9.99 -3.07
N TYR A 80 2.46 -8.68 -3.24
CA TYR A 80 2.94 -7.96 -4.43
C TYR A 80 4.34 -7.38 -4.24
N ALA A 81 4.98 -7.59 -3.10
CA ALA A 81 6.39 -7.26 -2.93
C ALA A 81 7.24 -8.23 -3.75
N LYS A 82 8.27 -7.71 -4.34
CA LYS A 82 9.22 -8.52 -5.09
C LYS A 82 10.24 -9.13 -4.16
#